data_129da7a1c880517c64b4836b0f1fc1be
#
_entry.id   129da7a1c880517c64b4836b0f1fc1be
#
_cell.length_a   1.000
_cell.length_b   1.000
_cell.length_c   1.000
_cell.angle_alpha   90.00
_cell.angle_beta   90.00
_cell.angle_gamma   90.00
#
_symmetry.space_group_name_H-M   'P 1'
#
loop_
_entity.id
_entity.type
_entity.pdbx_description
1 polymer ?
#
loop_
_entity_poly.entity_id
_entity_poly.type
_entity_poly.pdbx_seq_one_letter_code
_entity_poly.pdbx_strand_id
1 'polypeptide(L)'
;MDVIPHRVLTLCVVCAGIGQGRITENLATFVGQLDGALHIADEKSIAMVYELLDSEGLYFGASSALNVVAAYELALHLGPGNVPAFRSADTVDLRSPGKTVTTVLCDGAYRYQSRLFSKKWLQSKGLADAIPEPLKKYAVLD
;
A
#
# COMPACT_ATOMS: atom_id res chain seq x y z
N MET A 1 4.45 15.84 3.32
CA MET A 1 3.68 15.02 2.36
C MET A 1 3.37 15.90 1.18
N ASP A 2 4.08 15.71 0.10
CA ASP A 2 3.90 16.54 -1.09
C ASP A 2 2.70 16.00 -1.87
N VAL A 3 1.57 16.69 -1.75
CA VAL A 3 0.45 16.54 -2.67
C VAL A 3 0.91 17.13 -3.99
N ILE A 4 1.27 16.28 -4.92
CA ILE A 4 1.83 16.73 -6.18
C ILE A 4 0.69 17.11 -7.11
N PRO A 5 0.57 18.39 -7.48
CA PRO A 5 -0.48 18.79 -8.39
C PRO A 5 -0.21 18.22 -9.78
N HIS A 6 -1.14 17.39 -10.27
CA HIS A 6 -1.37 17.02 -11.67
C HIS A 6 -0.31 16.20 -12.44
N ARG A 7 0.81 15.75 -11.88
CA ARG A 7 1.75 14.87 -12.60
C ARG A 7 2.56 14.03 -11.63
N VAL A 8 2.04 12.89 -11.21
CA VAL A 8 2.90 11.82 -10.73
C VAL A 8 2.47 10.51 -11.31
N LEU A 9 3.27 10.10 -12.22
CA LEU A 9 3.26 8.78 -12.76
C LEU A 9 4.35 8.02 -11.99
N THR A 10 3.94 7.29 -10.98
CA THR A 10 4.89 6.49 -10.22
C THR A 10 5.01 5.12 -10.83
N LEU A 11 6.24 4.74 -11.14
CA LEU A 11 6.57 3.40 -11.53
C LEU A 11 6.62 2.53 -10.28
N CYS A 12 5.58 1.72 -10.04
CA CYS A 12 5.62 0.69 -9.03
C CYS A 12 6.23 -0.58 -9.64
N VAL A 13 7.40 -0.99 -9.17
CA VAL A 13 8.07 -2.22 -9.65
C VAL A 13 7.38 -3.47 -9.15
N VAL A 14 6.73 -3.38 -7.99
CA VAL A 14 6.08 -4.50 -7.30
C VAL A 14 4.65 -4.73 -7.79
N CYS A 15 3.93 -3.65 -8.13
CA CYS A 15 2.53 -3.70 -8.52
C CYS A 15 2.40 -3.70 -10.03
N ALA A 16 2.12 -4.86 -10.63
CA ALA A 16 1.82 -4.95 -12.05
C ALA A 16 0.55 -4.15 -12.39
N GLY A 17 0.68 -3.15 -13.25
CA GLY A 17 -0.44 -2.34 -13.74
C GLY A 17 -0.75 -1.07 -12.95
N ILE A 18 -0.04 -0.79 -11.85
CA ILE A 18 -0.13 0.46 -11.10
C ILE A 18 1.14 1.29 -11.36
N GLY A 19 0.99 2.60 -11.52
CA GLY A 19 2.14 3.48 -11.71
C GLY A 19 2.79 3.37 -13.10
N GLN A 20 1.98 3.30 -14.15
CA GLN A 20 2.45 3.02 -15.53
C GLN A 20 3.28 4.14 -16.18
N GLY A 21 3.61 5.20 -15.50
CA GLY A 21 4.40 6.30 -16.07
C GLY A 21 3.67 7.08 -17.19
N ARG A 22 2.38 6.80 -17.46
CA ARG A 22 1.59 7.47 -18.49
C ARG A 22 0.13 7.63 -18.08
N ILE A 23 -0.48 8.70 -18.54
CA ILE A 23 -1.93 8.86 -18.46
C ILE A 23 -2.57 8.09 -19.63
N THR A 24 -3.38 7.09 -19.33
CA THR A 24 -4.17 6.37 -20.33
C THR A 24 -5.34 7.24 -20.80
N GLU A 25 -5.90 6.96 -21.99
CA GLU A 25 -7.05 7.70 -22.51
C GLU A 25 -8.24 7.66 -21.55
N ASN A 26 -8.49 6.52 -20.92
CA ASN A 26 -9.57 6.37 -19.95
C ASN A 26 -9.35 7.28 -18.71
N LEU A 27 -8.13 7.38 -18.22
CA LEU A 27 -7.80 8.22 -17.07
C LEU A 27 -7.79 9.70 -17.46
N ALA A 28 -7.36 10.04 -18.68
CA ALA A 28 -7.25 11.41 -19.15
C ALA A 28 -8.56 12.20 -19.01
N THR A 29 -9.70 11.51 -19.23
CA THR A 29 -11.03 12.10 -19.10
C THR A 29 -11.35 12.58 -17.67
N PHE A 30 -10.75 11.93 -16.66
CA PHE A 30 -11.07 12.16 -15.25
C PHE A 30 -9.95 12.84 -14.47
N VAL A 31 -8.76 13.02 -15.05
CA VAL A 31 -7.60 13.63 -14.36
C VAL A 31 -7.92 14.98 -13.75
N GLY A 32 -8.68 15.82 -14.46
CA GLY A 32 -9.10 17.14 -13.97
C GLY A 32 -10.15 17.11 -12.84
N GLN A 33 -10.71 15.94 -12.52
CA GLN A 33 -11.70 15.73 -11.47
C GLN A 33 -11.10 15.10 -10.21
N LEU A 34 -9.79 14.75 -10.23
CA LEU A 34 -9.09 14.19 -9.09
C LEU A 34 -8.66 15.31 -8.14
N ASP A 35 -8.93 15.15 -6.85
CA ASP A 35 -8.51 16.08 -5.80
C ASP A 35 -7.00 16.07 -5.55
N GLY A 36 -6.34 14.93 -5.85
CA GLY A 36 -4.91 14.78 -5.68
C GLY A 36 -4.42 13.37 -6.04
N ALA A 37 -3.13 13.16 -5.88
CA ALA A 37 -2.46 11.88 -6.06
C ALA A 37 -1.43 11.67 -4.96
N LEU A 38 -1.26 10.42 -4.53
CA LEU A 38 -0.27 10.02 -3.55
C LEU A 38 0.77 9.11 -4.22
N HIS A 39 2.03 9.41 -3.95
CA HIS A 39 3.13 8.53 -4.30
C HIS A 39 3.46 7.63 -3.12
N ILE A 40 3.31 6.31 -3.30
CA ILE A 40 3.64 5.30 -2.30
C ILE A 40 4.86 4.52 -2.77
N ALA A 41 5.92 4.52 -1.97
CA ALA A 41 7.12 3.77 -2.25
C ALA A 41 6.89 2.25 -2.17
N ASP A 42 7.62 1.48 -2.99
CA ASP A 42 7.50 0.02 -3.03
C ASP A 42 7.81 -0.63 -1.68
N GLU A 43 8.77 -0.07 -0.95
CA GLU A 43 9.17 -0.53 0.39
C GLU A 43 8.00 -0.49 1.37
N LYS A 44 7.21 0.59 1.35
CA LYS A 44 6.02 0.72 2.20
C LYS A 44 4.94 -0.30 1.81
N SER A 45 4.77 -0.51 0.52
CA SER A 45 3.79 -1.48 0.01
C SER A 45 4.19 -2.90 0.40
N ILE A 46 5.48 -3.26 0.32
CA ILE A 46 5.99 -4.56 0.75
C ILE A 46 5.82 -4.73 2.26
N ALA A 47 6.26 -3.78 3.08
CA ALA A 47 6.08 -3.86 4.53
C ALA A 47 4.60 -4.11 4.89
N MET A 48 3.69 -3.38 4.27
CA MET A 48 2.25 -3.50 4.52
C MET A 48 1.68 -4.87 4.11
N VAL A 49 2.19 -5.53 3.05
CA VAL A 49 1.80 -6.91 2.71
C VAL A 49 2.00 -7.84 3.90
N TYR A 50 3.16 -7.73 4.55
CA TYR A 50 3.53 -8.58 5.67
C TYR A 50 2.81 -8.18 6.97
N GLU A 51 2.61 -6.90 7.19
CA GLU A 51 1.85 -6.39 8.34
C GLU A 51 0.39 -6.84 8.29
N LEU A 52 -0.27 -6.75 7.14
CA LEU A 52 -1.64 -7.22 6.95
C LEU A 52 -1.78 -8.72 7.18
N LEU A 53 -0.77 -9.49 6.75
CA LEU A 53 -0.76 -10.93 6.99
C LEU A 53 -0.59 -11.27 8.47
N ASP A 54 0.32 -10.61 9.17
CA ASP A 54 0.64 -10.92 10.57
C ASP A 54 -0.43 -10.41 11.54
N SER A 55 -0.89 -9.17 11.36
CA SER A 55 -1.81 -8.52 12.31
C SER A 55 -3.27 -8.87 12.07
N GLU A 56 -3.67 -9.00 10.81
CA GLU A 56 -5.08 -9.14 10.42
C GLU A 56 -5.40 -10.50 9.78
N GLY A 57 -4.38 -11.32 9.49
CA GLY A 57 -4.55 -12.57 8.76
C GLY A 57 -4.95 -12.37 7.29
N LEU A 58 -4.71 -11.18 6.74
CA LEU A 58 -5.11 -10.81 5.39
C LEU A 58 -4.01 -11.08 4.38
N TYR A 59 -4.25 -12.02 3.48
CA TYR A 59 -3.30 -12.45 2.46
C TYR A 59 -3.54 -11.72 1.14
N PHE A 60 -3.14 -10.46 1.06
CA PHE A 60 -3.38 -9.58 -0.09
C PHE A 60 -2.13 -9.31 -0.94
N GLY A 61 -2.37 -8.99 -2.22
CA GLY A 61 -1.35 -8.55 -3.15
C GLY A 61 -0.82 -7.15 -2.85
N ALA A 62 0.31 -6.80 -3.47
CA ALA A 62 0.98 -5.52 -3.26
C ALA A 62 0.11 -4.31 -3.65
N SER A 63 -0.80 -4.45 -4.61
CA SER A 63 -1.73 -3.37 -5.00
C SER A 63 -2.74 -3.06 -3.90
N SER A 64 -3.24 -4.09 -3.20
CA SER A 64 -4.11 -3.89 -2.04
C SER A 64 -3.35 -3.23 -0.89
N ALA A 65 -2.12 -3.71 -0.62
CA ALA A 65 -1.25 -3.13 0.40
C ALA A 65 -0.90 -1.67 0.12
N LEU A 66 -0.58 -1.33 -1.14
CA LEU A 66 -0.35 0.05 -1.59
C LEU A 66 -1.58 0.93 -1.28
N ASN A 67 -2.78 0.46 -1.61
CA ASN A 67 -4.01 1.20 -1.36
C ASN A 67 -4.27 1.39 0.15
N VAL A 68 -3.93 0.41 0.98
CA VAL A 68 -4.03 0.52 2.45
C VAL A 68 -3.04 1.57 2.96
N VAL A 69 -1.78 1.54 2.51
CA VAL A 69 -0.78 2.57 2.87
C VAL A 69 -1.27 3.96 2.48
N ALA A 70 -1.78 4.11 1.25
CA ALA A 70 -2.31 5.39 0.77
C ALA A 70 -3.49 5.88 1.62
N ALA A 71 -4.42 4.99 1.96
CA ALA A 71 -5.55 5.32 2.82
C ALA A 71 -5.10 5.72 4.23
N TYR A 72 -4.09 5.04 4.78
CA TYR A 72 -3.51 5.36 6.07
C TYR A 72 -2.84 6.74 6.07
N GLU A 73 -1.99 7.03 5.09
CA GLU A 73 -1.31 8.32 4.96
C GLU A 73 -2.32 9.46 4.75
N LEU A 74 -3.36 9.23 3.94
CA LEU A 74 -4.44 10.20 3.75
C LEU A 74 -5.20 10.45 5.06
N ALA A 75 -5.52 9.42 5.82
CA ALA A 75 -6.21 9.56 7.10
C ALA A 75 -5.40 10.35 8.11
N LEU A 76 -4.09 10.13 8.18
CA LEU A 76 -3.18 10.94 9.01
C LEU A 76 -3.17 12.41 8.58
N HIS A 77 -3.16 12.66 7.27
CA HIS A 77 -3.19 14.03 6.72
C HIS A 77 -4.50 14.75 7.03
N LEU A 78 -5.62 14.05 7.07
CA LEU A 78 -6.92 14.61 7.39
C LEU A 78 -7.10 14.98 8.88
N GLY A 79 -6.16 14.60 9.74
CA GLY A 79 -6.08 15.02 11.13
C GLY A 79 -6.28 13.91 12.17
N PRO A 80 -5.99 14.20 13.45
CA PRO A 80 -6.11 13.25 14.54
C PRO A 80 -7.58 12.86 14.75
N GLY A 81 -7.91 11.64 14.69
CA GLY A 81 -9.27 11.08 14.71
C GLY A 81 -9.62 10.33 13.43
N ASN A 82 -8.78 10.42 12.39
CA ASN A 82 -8.98 9.72 11.13
C ASN A 82 -7.99 8.54 10.96
N VAL A 83 -7.32 8.11 12.01
CA VAL A 83 -6.35 7.02 11.93
C VAL A 83 -7.10 5.70 11.70
N PRO A 84 -6.81 4.97 10.62
CA PRO A 84 -7.42 3.66 10.39
C PRO A 84 -7.05 2.66 11.48
N ALA A 85 -7.94 1.74 11.77
CA ALA A 85 -7.82 0.73 12.84
C ALA A 85 -6.74 -0.34 12.63
N PHE A 86 -5.79 -0.14 11.73
CA PHE A 86 -4.70 -1.07 11.44
C PHE A 86 -3.54 -1.01 12.43
N ARG A 87 -3.75 -0.58 13.65
CA ARG A 87 -2.73 -0.75 14.68
C ARG A 87 -3.16 -1.81 15.68
N SER A 88 -2.33 -2.84 15.77
CA SER A 88 -2.28 -3.83 16.83
C SER A 88 -2.76 -3.28 18.18
N ALA A 89 -3.74 -3.98 18.74
CA ALA A 89 -4.06 -4.22 20.15
C ALA A 89 -4.10 -3.10 21.19
N ASP A 90 -3.61 -1.91 20.98
CA ASP A 90 -3.68 -0.84 21.96
C ASP A 90 -4.66 0.27 21.55
N THR A 91 -5.93 0.05 21.90
CA THR A 91 -6.99 1.07 22.06
C THR A 91 -6.91 2.32 21.19
N VAL A 92 -7.27 2.18 19.93
CA VAL A 92 -7.75 3.34 19.17
C VAL A 92 -9.25 3.39 19.30
N ASP A 93 -9.76 4.41 19.97
CA ASP A 93 -11.19 4.69 20.03
C ASP A 93 -11.66 5.12 18.63
N LEU A 94 -12.26 4.19 17.89
CA LEU A 94 -12.81 4.40 16.54
C LEU A 94 -14.04 5.33 16.52
N ARG A 95 -14.42 5.92 17.65
CA ARG A 95 -15.60 6.75 17.80
C ARG A 95 -15.35 8.25 17.69
N SER A 96 -14.12 8.65 17.39
CA SER A 96 -13.87 10.06 17.09
C SER A 96 -14.65 10.46 15.84
N PRO A 97 -15.32 11.60 15.82
CA PRO A 97 -16.04 12.10 14.65
C PRO A 97 -15.03 12.54 13.59
N GLY A 98 -14.46 11.57 12.90
CA GLY A 98 -13.50 11.78 11.84
C GLY A 98 -14.12 11.59 10.45
N LYS A 99 -13.36 11.92 9.44
CA LYS A 99 -13.73 11.63 8.05
C LYS A 99 -13.56 10.15 7.75
N THR A 100 -14.46 9.56 7.01
CA THR A 100 -14.33 8.18 6.54
C THR A 100 -13.41 8.14 5.32
N VAL A 101 -12.37 7.30 5.38
CA VAL A 101 -11.51 7.00 4.24
C VAL A 101 -11.86 5.61 3.73
N THR A 102 -12.24 5.53 2.45
CA THR A 102 -12.57 4.25 1.79
C THR A 102 -11.48 3.92 0.78
N THR A 103 -11.07 2.66 0.74
CA THR A 103 -10.08 2.18 -0.24
C THR A 103 -10.53 0.85 -0.87
N VAL A 104 -9.80 0.40 -1.89
CA VAL A 104 -10.10 -0.83 -2.62
C VAL A 104 -9.03 -1.87 -2.34
N LEU A 105 -9.44 -3.06 -1.92
CA LEU A 105 -8.60 -4.24 -1.86
C LEU A 105 -8.75 -5.00 -3.17
N CYS A 106 -7.71 -4.98 -4.01
CA CYS A 106 -7.78 -5.41 -5.41
C CYS A 106 -7.87 -6.93 -5.53
N ASP A 107 -6.82 -7.64 -5.09
CA ASP A 107 -6.75 -9.10 -5.17
C ASP A 107 -5.88 -9.71 -4.05
N GLY A 108 -5.94 -11.04 -3.94
CA GLY A 108 -5.12 -11.81 -3.02
C GLY A 108 -3.69 -12.02 -3.52
N ALA A 109 -2.78 -12.37 -2.60
CA ALA A 109 -1.37 -12.58 -2.90
C ALA A 109 -1.07 -13.88 -3.67
N TYR A 110 -2.04 -14.77 -3.87
CA TYR A 110 -1.83 -16.10 -4.46
C TYR A 110 -1.11 -16.09 -5.81
N ARG A 111 -1.38 -15.10 -6.66
CA ARG A 111 -0.72 -14.93 -7.96
C ARG A 111 0.71 -14.41 -7.89
N TYR A 112 1.09 -13.88 -6.74
CA TYR A 112 2.34 -13.13 -6.56
C TYR A 112 3.27 -13.78 -5.54
N GLN A 113 2.95 -14.98 -5.06
CA GLN A 113 3.72 -15.67 -4.03
C GLN A 113 5.20 -15.80 -4.37
N SER A 114 5.51 -16.21 -5.61
CA SER A 114 6.87 -16.36 -6.12
C SER A 114 7.66 -15.03 -6.22
N ARG A 115 7.02 -13.91 -5.95
CA ARG A 115 7.63 -12.59 -5.87
C ARG A 115 7.58 -12.06 -4.44
N LEU A 116 6.37 -11.82 -3.94
CA LEU A 116 6.16 -11.15 -2.65
C LEU A 116 6.71 -11.93 -1.45
N PHE A 117 6.79 -13.26 -1.54
CA PHE A 117 7.26 -14.14 -0.46
C PHE A 117 8.54 -14.91 -0.81
N SER A 118 9.21 -14.56 -1.91
CA SER A 118 10.50 -15.11 -2.33
C SER A 118 11.64 -14.22 -1.84
N LYS A 119 12.52 -14.78 -1.01
CA LYS A 119 13.73 -14.11 -0.52
C LYS A 119 14.61 -13.63 -1.68
N LYS A 120 14.83 -14.54 -2.65
CA LYS A 120 15.67 -14.26 -3.82
C LYS A 120 15.12 -13.11 -4.66
N TRP A 121 13.82 -13.10 -4.91
CA TRP A 121 13.18 -12.03 -5.68
C TRP A 121 13.25 -10.69 -4.93
N LEU A 122 12.91 -10.67 -3.64
CA LEU A 122 12.96 -9.47 -2.81
C LEU A 122 14.37 -8.89 -2.73
N GLN A 123 15.39 -9.74 -2.56
CA GLN A 123 16.79 -9.31 -2.61
C GLN A 123 17.18 -8.73 -3.97
N SER A 124 16.77 -9.37 -5.06
CA SER A 124 17.05 -8.90 -6.43
C SER A 124 16.45 -7.52 -6.73
N LYS A 125 15.44 -7.12 -5.98
CA LYS A 125 14.77 -5.82 -6.09
C LYS A 125 15.19 -4.81 -5.02
N GLY A 126 16.07 -5.22 -4.09
CA GLY A 126 16.48 -4.37 -2.96
C GLY A 126 15.37 -4.14 -1.93
N LEU A 127 14.35 -5.00 -1.91
CA LEU A 127 13.16 -4.84 -1.06
C LEU A 127 13.15 -5.75 0.18
N ALA A 128 14.18 -6.60 0.35
CA ALA A 128 14.25 -7.51 1.49
C ALA A 128 14.33 -6.79 2.84
N ASP A 129 14.99 -5.63 2.86
CA ASP A 129 15.16 -4.82 4.08
C ASP A 129 13.90 -3.98 4.42
N ALA A 130 12.96 -3.87 3.49
CA ALA A 130 11.68 -3.22 3.73
C ALA A 130 10.76 -4.05 4.66
N ILE A 131 11.02 -5.35 4.76
CA ILE A 131 10.24 -6.24 5.62
C ILE A 131 10.71 -6.10 7.06
N PRO A 132 9.82 -5.76 8.02
CA PRO A 132 10.16 -5.73 9.43
C PRO A 132 10.77 -7.07 9.88
N GLU A 133 11.84 -7.02 10.68
CA GLU A 133 12.61 -8.22 11.05
C GLU A 133 11.76 -9.38 11.61
N PRO A 134 10.78 -9.14 12.51
CA PRO A 134 9.91 -10.20 13.01
C PRO A 134 9.04 -10.86 11.94
N LEU A 135 8.79 -10.15 10.83
CA LEU A 135 7.90 -10.60 9.75
C LEU A 135 8.65 -11.35 8.63
N LYS A 136 9.97 -11.30 8.61
CA LYS A 136 10.80 -12.05 7.64
C LYS A 136 10.57 -13.56 7.67
N LYS A 137 10.00 -14.09 8.77
CA LYS A 137 9.55 -15.49 8.88
C LYS A 137 8.57 -15.92 7.78
N TYR A 138 7.82 -14.98 7.20
CA TYR A 138 6.86 -15.25 6.13
C TYR A 138 7.49 -15.26 4.73
N ALA A 139 8.70 -14.77 4.55
CA ALA A 139 9.44 -14.87 3.30
C ALA A 139 10.04 -16.27 3.17
N VAL A 140 9.21 -17.27 2.84
CA VAL A 140 9.55 -18.69 2.90
C VAL A 140 9.98 -19.30 1.56
N LEU A 141 9.74 -18.62 0.46
CA LEU A 141 10.08 -19.09 -0.88
C LEU A 141 11.49 -18.64 -1.28
N ASP A 142 12.22 -19.52 -1.97
CA ASP A 142 13.58 -19.29 -2.48
C ASP A 142 13.56 -18.72 -3.91
#